data_b92b665f17fbf0ace2b0c88b4b3297aa
#
_entry.id   b92b665f17fbf0ace2b0c88b4b3297aa
#
_cell.length_a   1.000
_cell.length_b   1.000
_cell.length_c   1.000
_cell.angle_alpha   90.00
_cell.angle_beta   90.00
_cell.angle_gamma   90.00
#
_symmetry.space_group_name_H-M   'P 1'
#
loop_
_entity.id
_entity.type
_entity.pdbx_description
1 polymer ?
#
loop_
_entity_poly.entity_id
_entity_poly.type
_entity_poly.pdbx_seq_one_letter_code
_entity_poly.pdbx_strand_id
1 'polypeptide(L)'
;MSFGNFLEKNISFLIFHFSFSIVLFLLFYLLEIPLFIALILSLILIFFSFSYLFFSFYFKKKKALEIIRCCDKLEDKYYISEVIHKDYSVDVYPYYYVLKEACKSMNDKISKIEQEKEDYQEYIESFAHEIKTPIAALSLYSDNIQDQSLKEQLGKIEDYVEQVLYYARSDNTEKDYFVKKINISNLIHTLMLKYKDSFLASHIILNVHDLNYCIYTDEKWILFILQQIIGNSMKYFDKNKKTLEIYAVTKNNQVELIIEDNGCGIRLSDLPRVFDKGFTGSNRKKSYATGIGLYLVKKLSKRLDIEVNIESKYQEYTRVHIIFPKSKIHEEMSL
;
A
#
# COMPACT_ATOMS: atom_id res chain seq x y z
N MET A 1 -10.28 28.36 18.51
CA MET A 1 -11.35 28.72 19.46
C MET A 1 -11.01 30.09 20.08
N SER A 2 -11.76 31.12 19.74
CA SER A 2 -11.59 32.47 20.25
C SER A 2 -12.46 32.66 21.49
N PHE A 3 -11.95 33.42 22.48
CA PHE A 3 -12.74 33.78 23.65
C PHE A 3 -13.94 34.68 23.30
N GLY A 4 -13.81 35.54 22.26
CA GLY A 4 -14.90 36.36 21.76
C GLY A 4 -16.12 35.57 21.29
N ASN A 5 -15.90 34.53 20.47
CA ASN A 5 -16.99 33.64 20.01
C ASN A 5 -17.63 32.84 21.16
N PHE A 6 -16.85 32.55 22.23
CA PHE A 6 -17.41 31.92 23.42
C PHE A 6 -18.32 32.87 24.21
N LEU A 7 -17.95 34.15 24.32
CA LEU A 7 -18.75 35.19 24.95
C LEU A 7 -20.07 35.44 24.17
N GLU A 8 -20.01 35.54 22.86
CA GLU A 8 -21.21 35.64 22.01
C GLU A 8 -22.19 34.51 22.26
N LYS A 9 -21.70 33.29 22.35
CA LYS A 9 -22.52 32.08 22.61
C LYS A 9 -23.16 32.09 24.00
N ASN A 10 -22.54 32.78 24.97
CA ASN A 10 -23.03 32.90 26.35
C ASN A 10 -23.61 34.31 26.65
N ILE A 11 -24.01 35.05 25.64
CA ILE A 11 -24.51 36.44 25.79
C ILE A 11 -25.75 36.50 26.69
N SER A 12 -26.64 35.50 26.61
CA SER A 12 -27.82 35.37 27.46
C SER A 12 -27.49 35.29 28.92
N PHE A 13 -26.40 34.54 29.27
CA PHE A 13 -25.90 34.46 30.62
C PHE A 13 -25.37 35.82 31.12
N LEU A 14 -24.65 36.55 30.29
CA LEU A 14 -24.14 37.86 30.61
C LEU A 14 -25.28 38.86 30.82
N ILE A 15 -26.27 38.87 29.92
CA ILE A 15 -27.45 39.77 30.04
C ILE A 15 -28.22 39.45 31.32
N PHE A 16 -28.44 38.18 31.66
CA PHE A 16 -29.11 37.77 32.87
C PHE A 16 -28.39 38.27 34.14
N HIS A 17 -27.06 38.04 34.24
CA HIS A 17 -26.30 38.49 35.40
C HIS A 17 -26.16 39.99 35.52
N PHE A 18 -26.06 40.67 34.39
CA PHE A 18 -26.03 42.13 34.36
C PHE A 18 -27.38 42.75 34.81
N SER A 19 -28.52 42.25 34.28
CA SER A 19 -29.84 42.65 34.70
C SER A 19 -30.11 42.36 36.16
N PHE A 20 -29.69 41.17 36.65
CA PHE A 20 -29.78 40.78 38.05
C PHE A 20 -28.96 41.72 38.96
N SER A 21 -27.77 42.10 38.55
CA SER A 21 -26.92 43.06 39.26
C SER A 21 -27.56 44.45 39.37
N ILE A 22 -28.27 44.91 38.30
CA ILE A 22 -28.99 46.15 38.32
C ILE A 22 -30.19 46.10 39.31
N VAL A 23 -30.95 45.00 39.27
CA VAL A 23 -32.11 44.81 40.18
C VAL A 23 -31.64 44.79 41.63
N LEU A 24 -30.52 44.11 41.91
CA LEU A 24 -29.94 44.04 43.26
C LEU A 24 -29.43 45.39 43.73
N PHE A 25 -28.81 46.15 42.85
CA PHE A 25 -28.37 47.53 43.14
C PHE A 25 -29.54 48.43 43.49
N LEU A 26 -30.68 48.35 42.71
CA LEU A 26 -31.89 49.10 43.01
C LEU A 26 -32.55 48.71 44.33
N LEU A 27 -32.52 47.40 44.65
CA LEU A 27 -33.02 46.89 45.94
C LEU A 27 -32.21 47.45 47.12
N PHE A 28 -30.89 47.48 47.01
CA PHE A 28 -30.00 48.05 48.04
C PHE A 28 -30.21 49.53 48.23
N TYR A 29 -30.47 50.26 47.14
CA TYR A 29 -30.86 51.67 47.16
C TYR A 29 -32.17 51.91 47.92
N LEU A 30 -33.19 51.09 47.70
CA LEU A 30 -34.48 51.14 48.38
C LEU A 30 -34.39 50.81 49.89
N LEU A 31 -33.41 49.99 50.25
CA LEU A 31 -33.15 49.57 51.64
C LEU A 31 -32.23 50.58 52.39
N GLU A 32 -32.00 51.77 51.80
CA GLU A 32 -31.16 52.82 52.38
C GLU A 32 -29.72 52.37 52.72
N ILE A 33 -29.22 51.36 52.03
CA ILE A 33 -27.83 50.91 52.20
C ILE A 33 -26.90 51.99 51.60
N PRO A 34 -25.76 52.30 52.24
CA PRO A 34 -24.81 53.29 51.72
C PRO A 34 -24.39 52.95 50.28
N LEU A 35 -24.48 53.92 49.38
CA LEU A 35 -24.27 53.77 47.93
C LEU A 35 -22.94 53.05 47.60
N PHE A 36 -21.91 53.33 48.38
CA PHE A 36 -20.58 52.75 48.26
C PHE A 36 -20.60 51.20 48.44
N ILE A 37 -21.36 50.72 49.42
CA ILE A 37 -21.49 49.27 49.72
C ILE A 37 -22.28 48.58 48.60
N ALA A 38 -23.38 49.19 48.12
CA ALA A 38 -24.18 48.64 47.02
C ALA A 38 -23.39 48.55 45.70
N LEU A 39 -22.52 49.55 45.41
CA LEU A 39 -21.58 49.50 44.27
C LEU A 39 -20.56 48.40 44.39
N ILE A 40 -19.94 48.23 45.54
CA ILE A 40 -18.93 47.16 45.75
C ILE A 40 -19.59 45.78 45.55
N LEU A 41 -20.75 45.54 46.14
CA LEU A 41 -21.44 44.25 45.98
C LEU A 41 -21.83 43.96 44.54
N SER A 42 -22.30 44.94 43.76
CA SER A 42 -22.60 44.77 42.36
C SER A 42 -21.36 44.49 41.50
N LEU A 43 -20.24 45.16 41.78
CA LEU A 43 -18.95 44.87 41.10
C LEU A 43 -18.43 43.49 41.39
N ILE A 44 -18.57 43.01 42.64
CA ILE A 44 -18.17 41.65 43.05
C ILE A 44 -18.97 40.60 42.24
N LEU A 45 -20.30 40.80 42.09
CA LEU A 45 -21.12 39.89 41.31
C LEU A 45 -20.71 39.83 39.81
N ILE A 46 -20.42 40.98 39.22
CA ILE A 46 -19.93 41.06 37.85
C ILE A 46 -18.58 40.37 37.72
N PHE A 47 -17.70 40.59 38.66
CA PHE A 47 -16.38 39.93 38.69
C PHE A 47 -16.47 38.39 38.76
N PHE A 48 -17.34 37.87 39.65
CA PHE A 48 -17.58 36.42 39.72
C PHE A 48 -18.16 35.83 38.43
N SER A 49 -19.09 36.56 37.77
CA SER A 49 -19.65 36.13 36.47
C SER A 49 -18.61 36.04 35.38
N PHE A 50 -17.73 37.03 35.25
CA PHE A 50 -16.63 36.98 34.30
C PHE A 50 -15.60 35.88 34.66
N SER A 51 -15.27 35.72 35.94
CA SER A 51 -14.40 34.66 36.40
C SER A 51 -14.93 33.29 36.06
N TYR A 52 -16.22 33.02 36.28
CA TYR A 52 -16.86 31.77 35.91
C TYR A 52 -16.77 31.51 34.38
N LEU A 53 -17.06 32.50 33.55
CA LEU A 53 -16.98 32.34 32.10
C LEU A 53 -15.53 32.07 31.63
N PHE A 54 -14.56 32.76 32.25
CA PHE A 54 -13.14 32.54 31.93
C PHE A 54 -12.70 31.12 32.25
N PHE A 55 -13.00 30.64 33.45
CA PHE A 55 -12.67 29.26 33.86
C PHE A 55 -13.40 28.24 32.99
N SER A 56 -14.70 28.45 32.72
CA SER A 56 -15.48 27.58 31.84
C SER A 56 -14.88 27.51 30.43
N PHE A 57 -14.48 28.64 29.87
CA PHE A 57 -13.77 28.66 28.57
C PHE A 57 -12.45 27.91 28.62
N TYR A 58 -11.65 28.12 29.67
CA TYR A 58 -10.35 27.49 29.80
C TYR A 58 -10.47 25.95 29.86
N PHE A 59 -11.38 25.42 30.68
CA PHE A 59 -11.60 23.99 30.78
C PHE A 59 -12.16 23.37 29.49
N LYS A 60 -13.15 24.03 28.86
CA LYS A 60 -13.70 23.59 27.59
C LYS A 60 -12.64 23.59 26.47
N LYS A 61 -11.82 24.62 26.41
CA LYS A 61 -10.71 24.72 25.44
C LYS A 61 -9.66 23.62 25.67
N LYS A 62 -9.27 23.37 26.92
CA LYS A 62 -8.31 22.30 27.27
C LYS A 62 -8.82 20.94 26.80
N LYS A 63 -10.09 20.62 27.12
CA LYS A 63 -10.73 19.34 26.74
C LYS A 63 -10.81 19.19 25.20
N ALA A 64 -11.17 20.22 24.47
CA ALA A 64 -11.21 20.20 23.03
C ALA A 64 -9.83 19.94 22.40
N LEU A 65 -8.78 20.58 22.95
CA LEU A 65 -7.41 20.36 22.48
C LEU A 65 -6.89 18.94 22.77
N GLU A 66 -7.31 18.33 23.86
CA GLU A 66 -6.99 16.92 24.18
C GLU A 66 -7.61 15.98 23.14
N ILE A 67 -8.88 16.18 22.78
CA ILE A 67 -9.57 15.39 21.75
C ILE A 67 -8.85 15.52 20.40
N ILE A 68 -8.49 16.74 19.99
CA ILE A 68 -7.76 16.97 18.74
C ILE A 68 -6.41 16.26 18.75
N ARG A 69 -5.64 16.35 19.84
CA ARG A 69 -4.35 15.67 19.98
C ARG A 69 -4.48 14.14 19.94
N CYS A 70 -5.53 13.59 20.53
CA CYS A 70 -5.82 12.15 20.44
C CYS A 70 -6.10 11.75 18.99
N CYS A 71 -6.91 12.52 18.28
CA CYS A 71 -7.20 12.29 16.86
C CYS A 71 -5.93 12.34 15.97
N ASP A 72 -5.04 13.31 16.24
CA ASP A 72 -3.80 13.48 15.44
C ASP A 72 -2.80 12.32 15.64
N LYS A 73 -2.85 11.66 16.80
CA LYS A 73 -1.96 10.51 17.14
C LYS A 73 -2.46 9.17 16.59
N LEU A 74 -3.72 9.07 16.21
CA LEU A 74 -4.27 7.85 15.64
C LEU A 74 -3.87 7.72 14.17
N GLU A 75 -3.32 6.59 13.80
CA GLU A 75 -3.10 6.21 12.39
C GLU A 75 -4.44 6.07 11.70
N ASP A 76 -5.34 5.27 12.28
CA ASP A 76 -6.69 5.04 11.80
C ASP A 76 -7.71 5.89 12.60
N LYS A 77 -8.13 6.97 11.99
CA LYS A 77 -8.98 8.00 12.64
C LYS A 77 -10.39 7.52 12.98
N TYR A 78 -10.85 6.42 12.42
CA TYR A 78 -12.18 5.87 12.74
C TYR A 78 -12.25 5.21 14.13
N TYR A 79 -11.11 4.93 14.78
CA TYR A 79 -11.08 4.50 16.20
C TYR A 79 -11.25 5.65 17.19
N ILE A 80 -11.38 6.89 16.73
CA ILE A 80 -11.49 8.06 17.63
C ILE A 80 -12.65 7.93 18.63
N SER A 81 -13.75 7.28 18.27
CA SER A 81 -14.90 7.08 19.14
C SER A 81 -14.63 6.16 20.36
N GLU A 82 -13.58 5.32 20.29
CA GLU A 82 -13.20 4.44 21.39
C GLU A 82 -12.25 5.14 22.38
N VAL A 83 -11.49 6.14 21.88
CA VAL A 83 -10.49 6.87 22.66
C VAL A 83 -11.10 8.08 23.39
N ILE A 84 -12.16 8.69 22.83
CA ILE A 84 -12.84 9.82 23.43
C ILE A 84 -13.71 9.35 24.60
N HIS A 85 -13.46 9.93 25.78
CA HIS A 85 -14.30 9.69 26.95
C HIS A 85 -15.74 10.21 26.71
N LYS A 86 -16.71 9.35 27.08
CA LYS A 86 -18.14 9.67 26.97
C LYS A 86 -18.47 10.89 27.83
N ASP A 87 -18.98 11.95 27.21
CA ASP A 87 -19.47 13.14 27.87
C ASP A 87 -21.00 13.16 27.83
N TYR A 88 -21.63 13.12 28.98
CA TYR A 88 -23.08 13.10 29.13
C TYR A 88 -23.70 14.48 29.18
N SER A 89 -22.96 15.56 28.96
CA SER A 89 -23.53 16.89 28.88
C SER A 89 -24.49 17.01 27.70
N VAL A 90 -25.63 17.66 27.92
CA VAL A 90 -26.71 17.81 26.92
C VAL A 90 -26.19 18.40 25.60
N ASP A 91 -25.20 19.29 25.68
CA ASP A 91 -24.61 19.96 24.50
C ASP A 91 -23.66 19.07 23.69
N VAL A 92 -23.01 18.08 24.30
CA VAL A 92 -21.91 17.29 23.70
C VAL A 92 -22.34 15.86 23.36
N TYR A 93 -23.24 15.28 24.17
CA TYR A 93 -23.67 13.89 24.02
C TYR A 93 -24.25 13.55 22.63
N PRO A 94 -25.09 14.39 21.99
CA PRO A 94 -25.61 14.09 20.66
C PRO A 94 -24.51 13.97 19.60
N TYR A 95 -23.50 14.84 19.65
CA TYR A 95 -22.36 14.80 18.72
C TYR A 95 -21.49 13.56 18.96
N TYR A 96 -21.26 13.20 20.22
CA TYR A 96 -20.56 11.97 20.58
C TYR A 96 -21.31 10.73 20.05
N TYR A 97 -22.63 10.70 20.22
CA TYR A 97 -23.46 9.58 19.75
C TYR A 97 -23.40 9.42 18.23
N VAL A 98 -23.59 10.51 17.49
CA VAL A 98 -23.52 10.51 16.01
C VAL A 98 -22.13 10.09 15.54
N LEU A 99 -21.07 10.62 16.16
CA LEU A 99 -19.69 10.25 15.84
C LEU A 99 -19.45 8.73 16.08
N LYS A 100 -19.91 8.21 17.21
CA LYS A 100 -19.76 6.81 17.55
C LYS A 100 -20.48 5.89 16.57
N GLU A 101 -21.72 6.20 16.21
CA GLU A 101 -22.48 5.43 15.22
C GLU A 101 -21.85 5.50 13.82
N ALA A 102 -21.33 6.68 13.42
CA ALA A 102 -20.62 6.84 12.16
C ALA A 102 -19.32 6.00 12.14
N CYS A 103 -18.51 6.06 13.19
CA CYS A 103 -17.27 5.27 13.30
C CYS A 103 -17.57 3.77 13.30
N LYS A 104 -18.60 3.33 14.03
CA LYS A 104 -19.05 1.93 14.04
C LYS A 104 -19.45 1.48 12.65
N SER A 105 -20.29 2.25 11.96
CA SER A 105 -20.70 1.92 10.58
C SER A 105 -19.51 1.87 9.60
N MET A 106 -18.51 2.73 9.80
CA MET A 106 -17.27 2.67 9.00
C MET A 106 -16.46 1.41 9.29
N ASN A 107 -16.27 1.05 10.56
CA ASN A 107 -15.59 -0.18 10.98
C ASN A 107 -16.26 -1.42 10.40
N ASP A 108 -17.59 -1.51 10.53
CA ASP A 108 -18.37 -2.64 10.01
C ASP A 108 -18.18 -2.79 8.49
N LYS A 109 -18.14 -1.65 7.75
CA LYS A 109 -17.90 -1.66 6.30
C LYS A 109 -16.46 -2.06 5.95
N ILE A 110 -15.47 -1.55 6.69
CA ILE A 110 -14.06 -1.90 6.48
C ILE A 110 -13.87 -3.40 6.71
N SER A 111 -14.33 -3.93 7.85
CA SER A 111 -14.22 -5.35 8.16
C SER A 111 -14.93 -6.24 7.12
N LYS A 112 -16.08 -5.79 6.61
CA LYS A 112 -16.78 -6.50 5.54
C LYS A 112 -15.97 -6.52 4.23
N ILE A 113 -15.37 -5.39 3.84
CA ILE A 113 -14.54 -5.31 2.63
C ILE A 113 -13.28 -6.17 2.78
N GLU A 114 -12.67 -6.18 3.96
CA GLU A 114 -11.52 -7.04 4.26
C GLU A 114 -11.88 -8.52 4.17
N GLN A 115 -13.02 -8.92 4.74
CA GLN A 115 -13.53 -10.29 4.66
C GLN A 115 -13.81 -10.69 3.20
N GLU A 116 -14.55 -9.87 2.44
CA GLU A 116 -14.82 -10.13 1.02
C GLU A 116 -13.53 -10.26 0.18
N LYS A 117 -12.49 -9.50 0.55
CA LYS A 117 -11.18 -9.59 -0.08
C LYS A 117 -10.46 -10.89 0.25
N GLU A 118 -10.51 -11.35 1.51
CA GLU A 118 -9.94 -12.63 1.93
C GLU A 118 -10.67 -13.80 1.25
N ASP A 119 -12.00 -13.82 1.27
CA ASP A 119 -12.83 -14.83 0.62
C ASP A 119 -12.54 -14.91 -0.89
N TYR A 120 -12.40 -13.75 -1.56
CA TYR A 120 -12.04 -13.70 -2.96
C TYR A 120 -10.64 -14.28 -3.23
N GLN A 121 -9.69 -14.02 -2.37
CA GLN A 121 -8.33 -14.56 -2.49
C GLN A 121 -8.33 -16.09 -2.33
N GLU A 122 -9.00 -16.62 -1.31
CA GLU A 122 -9.14 -18.06 -1.08
C GLU A 122 -9.83 -18.76 -2.26
N TYR A 123 -10.88 -18.14 -2.81
CA TYR A 123 -11.54 -18.63 -4.00
C TYR A 123 -10.59 -18.73 -5.21
N ILE A 124 -9.80 -17.68 -5.48
CA ILE A 124 -8.85 -17.67 -6.59
C ILE A 124 -7.75 -18.73 -6.39
N GLU A 125 -7.28 -18.93 -5.16
CA GLU A 125 -6.27 -19.96 -4.84
C GLU A 125 -6.83 -21.38 -5.08
N SER A 126 -8.03 -21.66 -4.59
CA SER A 126 -8.72 -22.94 -4.82
C SER A 126 -8.95 -23.19 -6.30
N PHE A 127 -9.50 -22.20 -7.01
CA PHE A 127 -9.75 -22.27 -8.45
C PHE A 127 -8.48 -22.53 -9.27
N ALA A 128 -7.37 -21.89 -8.91
CA ALA A 128 -6.11 -22.13 -9.60
C ALA A 128 -5.56 -23.55 -9.34
N HIS A 129 -5.73 -24.09 -8.13
CA HIS A 129 -5.38 -25.48 -7.84
C HIS A 129 -6.23 -26.46 -8.64
N GLU A 130 -7.54 -26.22 -8.74
CA GLU A 130 -8.46 -27.06 -9.53
C GLU A 130 -8.16 -27.05 -11.04
N ILE A 131 -7.73 -25.90 -11.58
CA ILE A 131 -7.33 -25.79 -12.99
C ILE A 131 -5.98 -26.44 -13.27
N LYS A 132 -5.03 -26.37 -12.34
CA LYS A 132 -3.69 -27.01 -12.52
C LYS A 132 -3.81 -28.53 -12.71
N THR A 133 -4.76 -29.18 -12.06
CA THR A 133 -4.96 -30.62 -12.16
C THR A 133 -5.29 -31.08 -13.59
N PRO A 134 -6.33 -30.58 -14.30
CA PRO A 134 -6.58 -30.94 -15.68
C PRO A 134 -5.47 -30.49 -16.66
N ILE A 135 -4.79 -29.36 -16.38
CA ILE A 135 -3.62 -28.96 -17.19
C ILE A 135 -2.52 -30.01 -17.09
N ALA A 136 -2.18 -30.47 -15.89
CA ALA A 136 -1.16 -31.51 -15.69
C ALA A 136 -1.54 -32.83 -16.40
N ALA A 137 -2.82 -33.23 -16.35
CA ALA A 137 -3.30 -34.40 -17.07
C ALA A 137 -3.17 -34.25 -18.60
N LEU A 138 -3.52 -33.08 -19.13
CA LEU A 138 -3.38 -32.79 -20.56
C LEU A 138 -1.90 -32.67 -20.98
N SER A 139 -1.02 -32.19 -20.12
CA SER A 139 0.43 -32.13 -20.37
C SER A 139 1.01 -33.55 -20.51
N LEU A 140 0.64 -34.46 -19.59
CA LEU A 140 1.03 -35.86 -19.70
C LEU A 140 0.49 -36.53 -20.99
N TYR A 141 -0.74 -36.21 -21.37
CA TYR A 141 -1.31 -36.69 -22.61
C TYR A 141 -0.56 -36.16 -23.83
N SER A 142 -0.22 -34.86 -23.85
CA SER A 142 0.58 -34.21 -24.88
C SER A 142 1.97 -34.85 -25.04
N ASP A 143 2.63 -35.17 -23.92
CA ASP A 143 3.92 -35.87 -23.95
C ASP A 143 3.81 -37.28 -24.57
N ASN A 144 2.73 -38.01 -24.27
CA ASN A 144 2.48 -39.35 -24.86
C ASN A 144 2.27 -39.33 -26.36
N ILE A 145 1.58 -38.30 -26.87
CA ILE A 145 1.34 -38.16 -28.32
C ILE A 145 2.43 -37.33 -29.03
N GLN A 146 3.40 -36.86 -28.31
CA GLN A 146 4.51 -36.03 -28.80
C GLN A 146 4.06 -34.74 -29.52
N ASP A 147 2.92 -34.16 -29.09
CA ASP A 147 2.38 -32.93 -29.67
C ASP A 147 2.99 -31.71 -29.00
N GLN A 148 4.07 -31.19 -29.59
CA GLN A 148 4.79 -30.04 -29.12
C GLN A 148 3.93 -28.77 -29.13
N SER A 149 2.98 -28.61 -30.07
CA SER A 149 2.11 -27.45 -30.14
C SER A 149 1.12 -27.41 -28.99
N LEU A 150 0.53 -28.55 -28.65
CA LEU A 150 -0.34 -28.68 -27.47
C LEU A 150 0.40 -28.40 -26.19
N LYS A 151 1.61 -28.93 -26.03
CA LYS A 151 2.47 -28.67 -24.87
C LYS A 151 2.77 -27.18 -24.69
N GLU A 152 3.09 -26.46 -25.75
CA GLU A 152 3.32 -25.02 -25.69
C GLU A 152 2.07 -24.23 -25.28
N GLN A 153 0.88 -24.61 -25.75
CA GLN A 153 -0.37 -23.93 -25.36
C GLN A 153 -0.71 -24.22 -23.89
N LEU A 154 -0.52 -25.44 -23.42
CA LEU A 154 -0.71 -25.79 -22.00
C LEU A 154 0.24 -25.00 -21.08
N GLY A 155 1.51 -24.89 -21.47
CA GLY A 155 2.49 -24.05 -20.72
C GLY A 155 2.06 -22.59 -20.63
N LYS A 156 1.46 -22.02 -21.71
CA LYS A 156 0.92 -20.65 -21.65
C LYS A 156 -0.28 -20.52 -20.70
N ILE A 157 -1.16 -21.54 -20.67
CA ILE A 157 -2.30 -21.54 -19.74
C ILE A 157 -1.78 -21.61 -18.31
N GLU A 158 -0.78 -22.45 -18.04
CA GLU A 158 -0.15 -22.57 -16.74
C GLU A 158 0.47 -21.24 -16.27
N ASP A 159 1.20 -20.56 -17.15
CA ASP A 159 1.76 -19.23 -16.88
C ASP A 159 0.66 -18.17 -16.56
N TYR A 160 -0.49 -18.23 -17.24
CA TYR A 160 -1.63 -17.33 -16.94
C TYR A 160 -2.27 -17.65 -15.58
N VAL A 161 -2.42 -18.91 -15.23
CA VAL A 161 -2.93 -19.34 -13.93
C VAL A 161 -1.96 -18.86 -12.81
N GLU A 162 -0.65 -19.01 -13.02
CA GLU A 162 0.34 -18.48 -12.07
C GLU A 162 0.25 -16.95 -11.94
N GLN A 163 0.08 -16.21 -13.04
CA GLN A 163 -0.09 -14.75 -12.98
C GLN A 163 -1.32 -14.35 -12.14
N VAL A 164 -2.45 -15.07 -12.31
CA VAL A 164 -3.68 -14.81 -11.53
C VAL A 164 -3.44 -15.10 -10.05
N LEU A 165 -2.77 -16.19 -9.70
CA LEU A 165 -2.40 -16.52 -8.33
C LEU A 165 -1.53 -15.44 -7.68
N TYR A 166 -0.44 -15.05 -8.34
CA TYR A 166 0.44 -14.01 -7.82
C TYR A 166 -0.25 -12.64 -7.73
N TYR A 167 -1.19 -12.37 -8.66
CA TYR A 167 -2.01 -11.16 -8.56
C TYR A 167 -2.91 -11.17 -7.32
N ALA A 168 -3.61 -12.28 -7.04
CA ALA A 168 -4.45 -12.42 -5.85
C ALA A 168 -3.65 -12.30 -4.55
N ARG A 169 -2.48 -12.96 -4.48
CA ARG A 169 -1.58 -12.91 -3.31
C ARG A 169 -0.87 -11.57 -3.15
N SER A 170 -0.72 -10.80 -4.21
CA SER A 170 0.07 -9.57 -4.20
C SER A 170 -0.45 -8.48 -3.25
N ASP A 171 -1.66 -8.58 -2.72
CA ASP A 171 -2.23 -7.63 -1.76
C ASP A 171 -2.07 -8.04 -0.29
N ASN A 172 -1.85 -9.33 0.02
CA ASN A 172 -1.78 -9.89 1.38
C ASN A 172 -0.44 -10.60 1.68
N THR A 173 0.68 -9.98 1.36
CA THR A 173 2.01 -10.61 1.46
C THR A 173 2.54 -10.81 2.88
N GLU A 174 1.97 -10.14 3.90
CA GLU A 174 2.51 -10.20 5.27
C GLU A 174 2.46 -11.61 5.89
N LYS A 175 1.59 -12.49 5.40
CA LYS A 175 1.42 -13.87 5.92
C LYS A 175 2.25 -14.92 5.18
N ASP A 176 2.72 -14.67 3.94
CA ASP A 176 3.20 -15.72 3.03
C ASP A 176 4.65 -15.55 2.54
N TYR A 177 5.39 -14.56 3.03
CA TYR A 177 6.70 -14.28 2.47
C TYR A 177 7.82 -14.64 3.44
N PHE A 178 8.74 -15.49 2.93
CA PHE A 178 9.85 -16.04 3.73
C PHE A 178 11.20 -15.64 3.15
N VAL A 179 11.85 -14.68 3.81
CA VAL A 179 13.20 -14.22 3.40
C VAL A 179 14.24 -15.21 3.80
N LYS A 180 15.05 -15.66 2.83
CA LYS A 180 16.23 -16.49 3.07
C LYS A 180 17.42 -16.02 2.23
N LYS A 181 18.61 -16.45 2.62
CA LYS A 181 19.82 -16.24 1.83
C LYS A 181 19.82 -17.15 0.61
N ILE A 182 19.93 -16.57 -0.58
CA ILE A 182 19.85 -17.29 -1.86
C ILE A 182 21.03 -16.89 -2.73
N ASN A 183 21.64 -17.87 -3.40
CA ASN A 183 22.65 -17.60 -4.42
C ASN A 183 21.96 -17.32 -5.77
N ILE A 184 22.31 -16.20 -6.43
CA ILE A 184 21.74 -15.80 -7.73
C ILE A 184 22.00 -16.87 -8.79
N SER A 185 23.17 -17.51 -8.78
CA SER A 185 23.50 -18.58 -9.73
C SER A 185 22.49 -19.72 -9.67
N ASN A 186 22.04 -20.12 -8.46
CA ASN A 186 21.05 -21.20 -8.30
C ASN A 186 19.68 -20.79 -8.86
N LEU A 187 19.25 -19.52 -8.63
CA LEU A 187 18.00 -18.99 -9.19
C LEU A 187 18.01 -19.02 -10.72
N ILE A 188 19.09 -18.50 -11.30
CA ILE A 188 19.22 -18.46 -12.76
C ILE A 188 19.32 -19.88 -13.34
N HIS A 189 20.04 -20.78 -12.69
CA HIS A 189 20.11 -22.19 -13.12
C HIS A 189 18.72 -22.85 -13.13
N THR A 190 17.91 -22.64 -12.11
CA THR A 190 16.52 -23.17 -12.05
C THR A 190 15.69 -22.64 -13.22
N LEU A 191 15.81 -21.34 -13.53
CA LEU A 191 15.11 -20.72 -14.65
C LEU A 191 15.61 -21.24 -16.01
N MET A 192 16.91 -21.44 -16.16
CA MET A 192 17.49 -21.98 -17.39
C MET A 192 17.00 -23.42 -17.66
N LEU A 193 16.85 -24.24 -16.62
CA LEU A 193 16.26 -25.57 -16.75
C LEU A 193 14.79 -25.49 -17.19
N LYS A 194 14.00 -24.60 -16.59
CA LYS A 194 12.58 -24.40 -16.96
C LYS A 194 12.42 -23.99 -18.43
N TYR A 195 13.26 -23.09 -18.94
CA TYR A 195 13.12 -22.54 -20.29
C TYR A 195 14.03 -23.22 -21.34
N LYS A 196 14.75 -24.29 -20.99
CA LYS A 196 15.73 -24.96 -21.86
C LYS A 196 15.19 -25.27 -23.25
N ASP A 197 14.05 -25.96 -23.31
CA ASP A 197 13.46 -26.39 -24.57
C ASP A 197 13.01 -25.21 -25.42
N SER A 198 12.48 -24.17 -24.78
CA SER A 198 12.05 -22.93 -25.44
C SER A 198 13.22 -22.13 -26.01
N PHE A 199 14.36 -22.07 -25.28
CA PHE A 199 15.58 -21.43 -25.78
C PHE A 199 16.15 -22.17 -27.00
N LEU A 200 16.19 -23.51 -26.94
CA LEU A 200 16.67 -24.34 -28.04
C LEU A 200 15.76 -24.20 -29.28
N ALA A 201 14.44 -24.33 -29.09
CA ALA A 201 13.47 -24.21 -30.19
C ALA A 201 13.47 -22.82 -30.85
N SER A 202 13.73 -21.78 -30.08
CA SER A 202 13.79 -20.39 -30.54
C SER A 202 15.16 -19.95 -31.02
N HIS A 203 16.20 -20.81 -30.95
CA HIS A 203 17.59 -20.51 -31.26
C HIS A 203 18.15 -19.27 -30.55
N ILE A 204 17.87 -19.15 -29.22
CA ILE A 204 18.33 -18.05 -28.41
C ILE A 204 19.75 -18.35 -27.92
N ILE A 205 20.68 -17.44 -28.16
CA ILE A 205 22.04 -17.49 -27.62
C ILE A 205 22.00 -16.90 -26.22
N LEU A 206 22.32 -17.72 -25.24
CA LEU A 206 22.31 -17.35 -23.84
C LEU A 206 23.75 -17.12 -23.35
N ASN A 207 24.02 -15.91 -22.81
CA ASN A 207 25.27 -15.54 -22.18
C ASN A 207 25.00 -15.32 -20.69
N VAL A 208 25.59 -16.16 -19.83
CA VAL A 208 25.41 -16.06 -18.38
C VAL A 208 26.78 -16.00 -17.72
N HIS A 209 27.03 -14.96 -16.95
CA HIS A 209 28.33 -14.77 -16.27
C HIS A 209 28.18 -13.94 -14.99
N ASP A 210 29.21 -13.93 -14.16
CA ASP A 210 29.32 -13.10 -12.94
C ASP A 210 28.14 -13.21 -11.95
N LEU A 211 27.59 -14.42 -11.75
CA LEU A 211 26.43 -14.65 -10.88
C LEU A 211 26.76 -15.06 -9.44
N ASN A 212 28.01 -15.02 -9.04
CA ASN A 212 28.42 -15.56 -7.73
C ASN A 212 28.14 -14.58 -6.57
N TYR A 213 26.90 -14.16 -6.42
CA TYR A 213 26.44 -13.28 -5.36
C TYR A 213 25.29 -13.91 -4.58
N CYS A 214 25.21 -13.58 -3.28
CA CYS A 214 24.10 -13.95 -2.42
C CYS A 214 23.21 -12.76 -2.13
N ILE A 215 21.90 -12.99 -2.16
CA ILE A 215 20.84 -12.01 -1.87
C ILE A 215 19.94 -12.55 -0.77
N TYR A 216 19.21 -11.67 -0.10
CA TYR A 216 18.18 -12.01 0.88
C TYR A 216 16.82 -11.62 0.32
N THR A 217 15.99 -12.63 0.04
CA THR A 217 14.66 -12.43 -0.54
C THR A 217 13.83 -13.71 -0.41
N ASP A 218 12.57 -13.66 -0.81
CA ASP A 218 11.73 -14.85 -0.99
C ASP A 218 12.00 -15.50 -2.34
N GLU A 219 12.34 -16.79 -2.33
CA GLU A 219 12.71 -17.53 -3.54
C GLU A 219 11.55 -17.66 -4.53
N LYS A 220 10.33 -17.92 -4.05
CA LYS A 220 9.17 -18.11 -4.93
C LYS A 220 8.81 -16.81 -5.64
N TRP A 221 8.81 -15.71 -4.90
CA TRP A 221 8.44 -14.40 -5.43
C TRP A 221 9.50 -13.87 -6.40
N ILE A 222 10.79 -14.00 -6.08
CA ILE A 222 11.85 -13.58 -7.01
C ILE A 222 11.90 -14.43 -8.25
N LEU A 223 11.70 -15.76 -8.15
CA LEU A 223 11.61 -16.63 -9.33
C LEU A 223 10.48 -16.20 -10.25
N PHE A 224 9.30 -15.86 -9.71
CA PHE A 224 8.20 -15.36 -10.52
C PHE A 224 8.55 -14.03 -11.21
N ILE A 225 9.17 -13.08 -10.52
CA ILE A 225 9.63 -11.81 -11.11
C ILE A 225 10.56 -12.08 -12.27
N LEU A 226 11.56 -12.93 -12.08
CA LEU A 226 12.52 -13.28 -13.13
C LEU A 226 11.87 -14.02 -14.31
N GLN A 227 10.90 -14.89 -14.05
CA GLN A 227 10.10 -15.56 -15.09
C GLN A 227 9.34 -14.57 -15.95
N GLN A 228 8.71 -13.54 -15.35
CA GLN A 228 8.00 -12.52 -16.10
C GLN A 228 8.95 -11.70 -17.00
N ILE A 229 10.16 -11.38 -16.51
CA ILE A 229 11.16 -10.63 -17.27
C ILE A 229 11.71 -11.48 -18.43
N ILE A 230 12.15 -12.71 -18.16
CA ILE A 230 12.68 -13.62 -19.20
C ILE A 230 11.60 -13.97 -20.22
N GLY A 231 10.35 -14.21 -19.77
CA GLY A 231 9.21 -14.46 -20.65
C GLY A 231 8.93 -13.29 -21.58
N ASN A 232 9.08 -12.05 -21.09
CA ASN A 232 8.97 -10.86 -21.94
C ASN A 232 10.09 -10.80 -22.96
N SER A 233 11.35 -11.03 -22.57
CA SER A 233 12.49 -11.06 -23.52
C SER A 233 12.24 -12.09 -24.63
N MET A 234 11.80 -13.30 -24.28
CA MET A 234 11.50 -14.35 -25.28
C MET A 234 10.37 -13.95 -26.24
N LYS A 235 9.37 -13.25 -25.75
CA LYS A 235 8.19 -12.82 -26.49
C LYS A 235 8.48 -11.72 -27.51
N TYR A 236 9.43 -10.84 -27.21
CA TYR A 236 9.71 -9.63 -27.98
C TYR A 236 10.97 -9.70 -28.83
N PHE A 237 11.55 -10.89 -29.00
CA PHE A 237 12.61 -11.09 -30.00
C PHE A 237 12.04 -10.95 -31.42
N ASP A 238 12.67 -10.10 -32.23
CA ASP A 238 12.32 -9.84 -33.63
C ASP A 238 13.49 -9.97 -34.58
N LYS A 239 14.69 -10.26 -34.08
CA LYS A 239 15.91 -10.41 -34.88
C LYS A 239 16.22 -11.89 -35.17
N ASN A 240 16.93 -12.13 -36.28
CA ASN A 240 17.40 -13.46 -36.64
C ASN A 240 18.38 -14.04 -35.61
N LYS A 241 19.31 -13.22 -35.12
CA LYS A 241 20.20 -13.59 -34.04
C LYS A 241 19.66 -13.08 -32.72
N LYS A 242 19.10 -13.95 -31.91
CA LYS A 242 18.52 -13.64 -30.62
C LYS A 242 19.54 -13.87 -29.52
N THR A 243 19.80 -12.88 -28.71
CA THR A 243 20.75 -12.94 -27.59
C THR A 243 20.08 -12.50 -26.30
N LEU A 244 20.26 -13.30 -25.26
CA LEU A 244 19.86 -12.97 -23.90
C LEU A 244 21.12 -13.03 -23.02
N GLU A 245 21.44 -11.93 -22.37
CA GLU A 245 22.59 -11.80 -21.47
C GLU A 245 22.10 -11.62 -20.04
N ILE A 246 22.67 -12.38 -19.10
CA ILE A 246 22.30 -12.34 -17.67
C ILE A 246 23.58 -12.29 -16.86
N TYR A 247 23.76 -11.22 -16.10
CA TYR A 247 24.94 -11.02 -15.26
C TYR A 247 24.61 -10.18 -14.03
N ALA A 248 25.45 -10.23 -13.01
CA ALA A 248 25.29 -9.42 -11.83
C ALA A 248 26.54 -8.59 -11.55
N VAL A 249 26.34 -7.40 -11.01
CA VAL A 249 27.41 -6.49 -10.60
C VAL A 249 27.15 -5.98 -9.19
N THR A 250 28.21 -5.56 -8.50
CA THR A 250 28.08 -4.88 -7.21
C THR A 250 28.34 -3.40 -7.40
N LYS A 251 27.37 -2.58 -7.03
CA LYS A 251 27.47 -1.13 -7.08
C LYS A 251 26.98 -0.53 -5.76
N ASN A 252 27.75 0.38 -5.16
CA ASN A 252 27.39 1.03 -3.88
C ASN A 252 26.96 0.04 -2.78
N ASN A 253 27.64 -1.11 -2.74
CA ASN A 253 27.35 -2.17 -1.76
C ASN A 253 25.98 -2.86 -1.92
N GLN A 254 25.34 -2.72 -3.07
CA GLN A 254 24.11 -3.39 -3.50
C GLN A 254 24.45 -4.37 -4.62
N VAL A 255 23.73 -5.48 -4.70
CA VAL A 255 23.82 -6.42 -5.81
C VAL A 255 22.78 -6.04 -6.85
N GLU A 256 23.22 -5.87 -8.07
CA GLU A 256 22.39 -5.55 -9.23
C GLU A 256 22.45 -6.72 -10.21
N LEU A 257 21.31 -7.39 -10.43
CA LEU A 257 21.16 -8.40 -11.47
C LEU A 257 20.61 -7.74 -12.73
N ILE A 258 21.28 -7.96 -13.84
CA ILE A 258 20.96 -7.35 -15.13
C ILE A 258 20.56 -8.46 -16.09
N ILE A 259 19.43 -8.25 -16.77
CA ILE A 259 18.90 -9.12 -17.83
C ILE A 259 18.74 -8.25 -19.07
N GLU A 260 19.50 -8.54 -20.09
CA GLU A 260 19.50 -7.79 -21.35
C GLU A 260 19.13 -8.67 -22.53
N ASP A 261 18.17 -8.24 -23.33
CA ASP A 261 17.80 -8.85 -24.59
C ASP A 261 18.04 -7.89 -25.78
N ASN A 262 18.37 -8.45 -26.93
CA ASN A 262 18.51 -7.70 -28.17
C ASN A 262 17.23 -7.68 -29.01
N GLY A 263 16.06 -7.75 -28.38
CA GLY A 263 14.76 -7.74 -29.02
C GLY A 263 14.38 -6.40 -29.68
N CYS A 264 13.07 -6.22 -29.90
CA CYS A 264 12.56 -5.02 -30.57
C CYS A 264 12.70 -3.73 -29.75
N GLY A 265 13.12 -3.82 -28.49
CA GLY A 265 13.20 -2.66 -27.60
C GLY A 265 11.86 -1.99 -27.32
N ILE A 266 11.88 -0.94 -26.50
CA ILE A 266 10.71 -0.20 -26.09
C ILE A 266 10.81 1.24 -26.60
N ARG A 267 9.71 1.78 -27.12
CA ARG A 267 9.67 3.19 -27.54
C ARG A 267 9.78 4.10 -26.34
N LEU A 268 10.46 5.22 -26.46
CA LEU A 268 10.64 6.20 -25.39
C LEU A 268 9.31 6.70 -24.82
N SER A 269 8.27 6.83 -25.67
CA SER A 269 6.91 7.19 -25.26
C SER A 269 6.23 6.15 -24.34
N ASP A 270 6.60 4.88 -24.48
CA ASP A 270 5.98 3.77 -23.78
C ASP A 270 6.71 3.43 -22.47
N LEU A 271 8.01 3.75 -22.37
CA LEU A 271 8.89 3.44 -21.25
C LEU A 271 8.31 3.86 -19.87
N PRO A 272 7.74 5.06 -19.68
CA PRO A 272 7.18 5.46 -18.40
C PRO A 272 5.96 4.62 -17.97
N ARG A 273 5.32 3.92 -18.91
CA ARG A 273 4.06 3.21 -18.72
C ARG A 273 4.18 1.69 -18.73
N VAL A 274 5.38 1.15 -18.94
CA VAL A 274 5.58 -0.33 -19.06
C VAL A 274 5.15 -1.11 -17.82
N PHE A 275 5.11 -0.45 -16.66
CA PHE A 275 4.66 -1.02 -15.39
C PHE A 275 3.19 -0.75 -15.08
N ASP A 276 2.47 0.00 -15.92
CA ASP A 276 1.05 0.28 -15.70
C ASP A 276 0.20 -0.99 -15.91
N LYS A 277 -0.83 -1.17 -15.07
CA LYS A 277 -1.74 -2.31 -15.15
C LYS A 277 -2.46 -2.34 -16.50
N GLY A 278 -2.33 -3.46 -17.22
CA GLY A 278 -2.97 -3.65 -18.52
C GLY A 278 -2.28 -2.95 -19.69
N PHE A 279 -1.11 -2.34 -19.49
CA PHE A 279 -0.37 -1.70 -20.58
C PHE A 279 0.34 -2.75 -21.45
N THR A 280 0.14 -2.70 -22.75
CA THR A 280 0.70 -3.68 -23.72
C THR A 280 1.57 -3.04 -24.82
N GLY A 281 1.83 -1.75 -24.73
CA GLY A 281 2.62 -0.99 -25.72
C GLY A 281 1.96 -0.90 -27.10
N SER A 282 2.63 -0.21 -28.02
CA SER A 282 2.16 0.00 -29.40
C SER A 282 2.28 -1.25 -30.29
N ASN A 283 2.98 -2.30 -29.85
CA ASN A 283 3.20 -3.55 -30.59
C ASN A 283 2.10 -4.61 -30.38
N ARG A 284 0.90 -4.19 -29.96
CA ARG A 284 -0.26 -5.05 -29.62
C ARG A 284 -0.64 -6.07 -30.70
N LYS A 285 -0.26 -5.85 -31.95
CA LYS A 285 -0.64 -6.71 -33.09
C LYS A 285 0.13 -8.05 -33.17
N LYS A 286 1.22 -8.23 -32.42
CA LYS A 286 2.08 -9.43 -32.51
C LYS A 286 1.95 -10.44 -31.37
N SER A 287 1.27 -10.09 -30.26
CA SER A 287 1.20 -11.01 -29.13
C SER A 287 -0.04 -10.78 -28.25
N TYR A 288 -0.65 -11.85 -27.78
CA TYR A 288 -1.68 -11.85 -26.73
C TYR A 288 -1.05 -11.46 -25.40
N ALA A 289 -0.80 -10.14 -25.18
CA ALA A 289 -0.23 -9.62 -23.95
C ALA A 289 -1.35 -9.15 -23.03
N THR A 290 -1.38 -9.64 -21.80
CA THR A 290 -2.35 -9.22 -20.78
C THR A 290 -1.99 -7.85 -20.17
N GLY A 291 -0.71 -7.43 -20.27
CA GLY A 291 -0.20 -6.22 -19.62
C GLY A 291 -0.12 -6.34 -18.09
N ILE A 292 -0.22 -7.57 -17.56
CA ILE A 292 -0.21 -7.82 -16.10
C ILE A 292 1.19 -8.20 -15.61
N GLY A 293 2.04 -8.81 -16.46
CA GLY A 293 3.34 -9.34 -16.05
C GLY A 293 4.27 -8.29 -15.44
N LEU A 294 4.60 -7.21 -16.18
CA LEU A 294 5.47 -6.14 -15.66
C LEU A 294 4.83 -5.32 -14.54
N TYR A 295 3.50 -5.17 -14.55
CA TYR A 295 2.79 -4.60 -13.41
C TYR A 295 3.03 -5.41 -12.13
N LEU A 296 2.92 -6.74 -12.20
CA LEU A 296 3.22 -7.63 -11.07
C LEU A 296 4.70 -7.57 -10.69
N VAL A 297 5.60 -7.53 -11.63
CA VAL A 297 7.03 -7.32 -11.35
C VAL A 297 7.23 -6.09 -10.47
N LYS A 298 6.67 -4.93 -10.85
CA LYS A 298 6.80 -3.69 -10.06
C LYS A 298 6.14 -3.78 -8.69
N LYS A 299 4.94 -4.37 -8.63
CA LYS A 299 4.18 -4.51 -7.39
C LYS A 299 4.90 -5.42 -6.39
N LEU A 300 5.36 -6.59 -6.83
CA LEU A 300 6.06 -7.56 -5.99
C LEU A 300 7.46 -7.09 -5.59
N SER A 301 8.20 -6.48 -6.51
CA SER A 301 9.52 -5.91 -6.22
C SER A 301 9.46 -4.87 -5.11
N LYS A 302 8.47 -3.97 -5.16
CA LYS A 302 8.26 -2.97 -4.10
C LYS A 302 8.02 -3.62 -2.73
N ARG A 303 7.34 -4.76 -2.68
CA ARG A 303 7.07 -5.49 -1.43
C ARG A 303 8.28 -6.26 -0.90
N LEU A 304 9.14 -6.72 -1.80
CA LEU A 304 10.40 -7.36 -1.44
C LEU A 304 11.53 -6.35 -1.16
N ASP A 305 11.22 -5.05 -1.16
CA ASP A 305 12.20 -3.96 -1.08
C ASP A 305 13.28 -4.02 -2.18
N ILE A 306 12.90 -4.53 -3.35
CA ILE A 306 13.73 -4.65 -4.54
C ILE A 306 13.37 -3.53 -5.50
N GLU A 307 14.37 -2.82 -6.03
CA GLU A 307 14.16 -1.83 -7.07
C GLU A 307 14.29 -2.48 -8.45
N VAL A 308 13.30 -2.23 -9.34
CA VAL A 308 13.34 -2.69 -10.73
C VAL A 308 13.22 -1.52 -11.66
N ASN A 309 14.22 -1.38 -12.55
CA ASN A 309 14.31 -0.35 -13.57
C ASN A 309 14.47 -0.97 -14.95
N ILE A 310 13.98 -0.29 -15.99
CA ILE A 310 14.10 -0.73 -17.39
C ILE A 310 14.77 0.38 -18.19
N GLU A 311 15.85 0.00 -18.86
CA GLU A 311 16.50 0.80 -19.89
C GLU A 311 16.28 0.13 -21.24
N SER A 312 15.93 0.88 -22.27
CA SER A 312 15.68 0.28 -23.57
C SER A 312 15.91 1.29 -24.68
N LYS A 313 16.38 0.77 -25.81
CA LYS A 313 16.47 1.52 -27.07
C LYS A 313 15.68 0.78 -28.14
N TYR A 314 14.71 1.48 -28.72
CA TYR A 314 13.80 0.90 -29.71
C TYR A 314 14.58 0.32 -30.89
N GLN A 315 14.24 -0.93 -31.27
CA GLN A 315 14.89 -1.78 -32.29
C GLN A 315 16.33 -2.23 -31.94
N GLU A 316 16.82 -1.95 -30.74
CA GLU A 316 18.18 -2.36 -30.37
C GLU A 316 18.22 -3.36 -29.22
N TYR A 317 17.72 -2.95 -28.01
CA TYR A 317 17.78 -3.78 -26.83
C TYR A 317 16.74 -3.38 -25.77
N THR A 318 16.49 -4.31 -24.84
CA THR A 318 15.85 -4.01 -23.54
C THR A 318 16.74 -4.56 -22.45
N ARG A 319 17.03 -3.74 -21.43
CA ARG A 319 17.82 -4.10 -20.26
C ARG A 319 17.01 -3.86 -19.01
N VAL A 320 16.86 -4.89 -18.19
CA VAL A 320 16.16 -4.82 -16.91
C VAL A 320 17.16 -4.92 -15.78
N HIS A 321 17.14 -3.94 -14.89
CA HIS A 321 17.97 -3.82 -13.71
C HIS A 321 17.17 -4.22 -12.49
N ILE A 322 17.63 -5.21 -11.73
CA ILE A 322 17.02 -5.70 -10.50
C ILE A 322 18.02 -5.47 -9.37
N ILE A 323 17.75 -4.46 -8.54
CA ILE A 323 18.67 -4.00 -7.51
C ILE A 323 18.18 -4.51 -6.16
N PHE A 324 19.00 -5.35 -5.53
CA PHE A 324 18.72 -5.93 -4.22
C PHE A 324 19.30 -5.03 -3.13
N PRO A 325 18.52 -4.71 -2.06
CA PRO A 325 19.01 -3.90 -0.97
C PRO A 325 20.12 -4.63 -0.21
N LYS A 326 21.02 -3.86 0.40
CA LYS A 326 21.96 -4.40 1.37
C LYS A 326 21.18 -4.87 2.59
N SER A 327 21.23 -6.15 2.88
CA SER A 327 20.54 -6.69 4.06
C SER A 327 21.19 -6.14 5.34
N LYS A 328 20.41 -5.47 6.20
CA LYS A 328 20.82 -5.08 7.57
C LYS A 328 21.15 -6.29 8.44
N ILE A 329 20.72 -7.50 8.07
CA ILE A 329 21.01 -8.77 8.74
C ILE A 329 22.51 -9.13 8.68
N HIS A 330 23.26 -8.53 7.76
CA HIS A 330 24.72 -8.76 7.68
C HIS A 330 25.51 -8.06 8.80
N GLU A 331 24.98 -7.01 9.42
CA GLU A 331 25.65 -6.30 10.52
C GLU A 331 25.46 -7.00 11.87
N GLU A 332 24.33 -7.69 12.07
CA GLU A 332 24.04 -8.39 13.35
C GLU A 332 24.65 -9.81 13.42
N MET A 333 25.03 -10.43 12.31
CA MET A 333 25.67 -11.75 12.30
C MET A 333 27.20 -11.70 12.22
N SER A 334 27.81 -10.53 12.17
CA SER A 334 29.26 -10.32 12.18
C SER A 334 29.78 -9.74 13.51
N LEU A 335 28.94 -9.69 14.54
CA LEU A 335 29.27 -9.43 15.94
C LEU A 335 29.05 -10.70 16.77
#